data_ad007a507a24a25bdb91df72f796b22d
#
_entry.id   ad007a507a24a25bdb91df72f796b22d
#
_cell.length_a   1.000
_cell.length_b   1.000
_cell.length_c   1.000
_cell.angle_alpha   90.00
_cell.angle_beta   90.00
_cell.angle_gamma   90.00
#
_symmetry.space_group_name_H-M   'P 1'
#
loop_
_entity.id
_entity.type
_entity.pdbx_description
1 polymer ?
#
loop_
_entity_poly.entity_id
_entity_poly.type
_entity_poly.pdbx_seq_one_letter_code
_entity_poly.pdbx_strand_id
1 'polypeptide(L)'
;IRRFYGSEAPMLVLITYDVNTRDAAGRGRLRRIAKECVNYGQRVQNSVFECLLDTAQCRKLQNELCKIIDPEKDSLRFYYLGKKYENKIEHFGCKQTYLPEEPMIL
;
A
#
# COMPACT_ATOMS: atom_id res chain seq x y z
N ILE A 1 6.29 2.30 10.41
CA ILE A 1 4.87 2.67 10.62
C ILE A 1 4.81 4.06 11.21
N ARG A 2 4.00 4.90 10.62
CA ARG A 2 3.82 6.27 11.09
C ARG A 2 2.98 6.31 12.35
N ARG A 3 3.28 7.29 13.20
CA ARG A 3 2.48 7.56 14.38
C ARG A 3 1.18 8.26 13.99
N PHE A 4 0.17 8.01 14.79
CA PHE A 4 -1.10 8.73 14.67
C PHE A 4 -1.10 9.92 15.59
N TYR A 5 -1.61 11.03 15.08
CA TYR A 5 -1.80 12.25 15.82
C TYR A 5 -3.28 12.59 15.84
N GLY A 6 -3.79 12.97 17.00
CA GLY A 6 -5.19 13.26 17.18
C GLY A 6 -5.93 12.09 17.80
N SER A 7 -7.23 12.27 17.94
CA SER A 7 -8.11 11.34 18.65
C SER A 7 -8.72 10.25 17.77
N GLU A 8 -8.53 10.32 16.47
CA GLU A 8 -9.11 9.35 15.56
C GLU A 8 -8.39 8.03 15.63
N ALA A 9 -9.13 6.95 15.89
CA ALA A 9 -8.58 5.61 15.84
C ALA A 9 -8.23 5.24 14.40
N PRO A 10 -7.11 4.54 14.19
CA PRO A 10 -6.73 4.14 12.84
C PRO A 10 -7.66 3.06 12.31
N MET A 11 -7.85 3.06 11.00
CA MET A 11 -8.52 1.97 10.31
C MET A 11 -7.50 1.17 9.51
N LEU A 12 -7.79 -0.10 9.34
CA LEU A 12 -6.99 -0.96 8.48
C LEU A 12 -7.42 -0.75 7.04
N VAL A 13 -6.44 -0.47 6.20
CA VAL A 13 -6.64 -0.25 4.77
C VAL A 13 -5.72 -1.19 4.02
N LEU A 14 -6.29 -1.97 3.12
CA LEU A 14 -5.53 -2.82 2.22
C LEU A 14 -5.38 -2.07 0.91
N ILE A 15 -4.14 -1.90 0.46
CA ILE A 15 -3.84 -1.24 -0.80
C ILE A 15 -3.28 -2.26 -1.76
N THR A 16 -3.92 -2.40 -2.92
CA THR A 16 -3.45 -3.27 -3.98
C THR A 16 -3.24 -2.47 -5.25
N TYR A 17 -2.26 -2.87 -6.03
CA TYR A 17 -2.01 -2.19 -7.30
C TYR A 17 -1.52 -3.19 -8.34
N ASP A 18 -1.85 -2.86 -9.59
CA ASP A 18 -1.42 -3.62 -10.76
C ASP A 18 -0.91 -2.59 -11.75
N VAL A 19 0.39 -2.59 -12.00
CA VAL A 19 1.06 -1.61 -12.86
C VAL A 19 1.56 -2.29 -14.10
N ASN A 20 1.28 -1.67 -15.25
CA ASN A 20 1.81 -2.16 -16.52
C ASN A 20 3.32 -1.90 -16.57
N THR A 21 4.11 -2.96 -16.58
CA THR A 21 5.57 -2.89 -16.52
C THR A 21 6.24 -3.25 -17.84
N ARG A 22 5.52 -3.13 -18.95
CA ARG A 22 6.07 -3.45 -20.27
C ARG A 22 7.20 -2.52 -20.69
N ASP A 23 7.20 -1.30 -20.18
CA ASP A 23 8.24 -0.34 -20.48
C ASP A 23 8.93 0.18 -19.22
N ALA A 24 9.99 0.94 -19.41
CA ALA A 24 10.77 1.48 -18.30
C ALA A 24 9.95 2.47 -17.45
N ALA A 25 9.06 3.22 -18.07
CA ALA A 25 8.21 4.17 -17.35
C ALA A 25 7.29 3.43 -16.38
N GLY A 26 6.69 2.31 -16.81
CA GLY A 26 5.84 1.50 -15.96
C GLY A 26 6.61 0.88 -14.80
N ARG A 27 7.81 0.37 -15.06
CA ARG A 27 8.67 -0.15 -13.99
C ARG A 27 9.03 0.93 -12.98
N GLY A 28 9.24 2.15 -13.44
CA GLY A 28 9.48 3.30 -12.57
C GLY A 28 8.27 3.64 -11.69
N ARG A 29 7.06 3.62 -12.30
CA ARG A 29 5.83 3.85 -11.54
C ARG A 29 5.65 2.80 -10.44
N LEU A 30 5.89 1.53 -10.78
CA LEU A 30 5.79 0.45 -9.81
C LEU A 30 6.69 0.67 -8.60
N ARG A 31 7.95 1.03 -8.84
CA ARG A 31 8.89 1.31 -7.75
C ARG A 31 8.44 2.48 -6.89
N ARG A 32 7.95 3.55 -7.52
CA ARG A 32 7.49 4.73 -6.78
C ARG A 32 6.27 4.46 -5.92
N ILE A 33 5.33 3.66 -6.42
CA ILE A 33 4.15 3.26 -5.63
C ILE A 33 4.58 2.47 -4.41
N ALA A 34 5.43 1.46 -4.59
CA ALA A 34 5.91 0.65 -3.48
C ALA A 34 6.67 1.49 -2.45
N LYS A 35 7.53 2.37 -2.91
CA LYS A 35 8.30 3.25 -2.03
C LYS A 35 7.39 4.15 -1.20
N GLU A 36 6.34 4.68 -1.80
CA GLU A 36 5.39 5.52 -1.09
C GLU A 36 4.60 4.71 -0.05
N CYS A 37 4.12 3.53 -0.43
CA CYS A 37 3.34 2.68 0.47
C CYS A 37 4.13 2.23 1.70
N VAL A 38 5.43 1.99 1.56
CA VAL A 38 6.30 1.58 2.66
C VAL A 38 6.29 2.60 3.80
N ASN A 39 6.08 3.88 3.48
CA ASN A 39 6.01 4.92 4.50
C ASN A 39 4.75 4.81 5.37
N TYR A 40 3.74 4.07 4.96
CA TYR A 40 2.45 4.03 5.62
C TYR A 40 2.05 2.66 6.14
N GLY A 41 2.69 1.62 5.68
CA GLY A 41 2.27 0.29 6.07
C GLY A 41 3.28 -0.79 5.79
N GLN A 42 2.82 -2.02 5.83
CA GLN A 42 3.65 -3.20 5.67
C GLN A 42 3.29 -3.92 4.38
N ARG A 43 4.29 -4.25 3.58
CA ARG A 43 4.10 -5.08 2.41
C ARG A 43 3.84 -6.52 2.86
N VAL A 44 2.75 -7.08 2.36
CA VAL A 44 2.38 -8.47 2.67
C VAL A 44 2.45 -9.38 1.45
N GLN A 45 2.41 -8.80 0.27
CA GLN A 45 2.70 -9.46 -1.01
C GLN A 45 3.31 -8.41 -1.93
N ASN A 46 3.77 -8.83 -3.10
CA ASN A 46 4.50 -7.94 -4.01
C ASN A 46 3.80 -6.60 -4.27
N SER A 47 2.50 -6.64 -4.51
CA SER A 47 1.72 -5.44 -4.82
C SER A 47 0.56 -5.25 -3.85
N VAL A 48 0.75 -5.65 -2.59
CA VAL A 48 -0.27 -5.56 -1.54
C VAL A 48 0.35 -5.03 -0.26
N PHE A 49 -0.26 -3.96 0.27
CA PHE A 49 0.16 -3.34 1.53
C PHE A 49 -1.00 -3.31 2.52
N GLU A 50 -0.70 -3.59 3.77
CA GLU A 50 -1.61 -3.39 4.89
C GLU A 50 -1.16 -2.16 5.65
N CYS A 51 -2.05 -1.19 5.78
CA CYS A 51 -1.75 0.10 6.37
C CYS A 51 -2.75 0.42 7.48
N LEU A 52 -2.27 0.98 8.58
CA LEU A 52 -3.12 1.55 9.62
C LEU A 52 -3.11 3.05 9.43
N LEU A 53 -4.25 3.63 9.07
CA LEU A 53 -4.34 5.02 8.65
C LEU A 53 -5.52 5.71 9.31
N ASP A 54 -5.33 6.95 9.72
CA ASP A 54 -6.46 7.83 9.98
C ASP A 54 -6.98 8.40 8.65
N THR A 55 -8.08 9.14 8.70
CA THR A 55 -8.71 9.68 7.49
C THR A 55 -7.78 10.61 6.73
N ALA A 56 -7.06 11.47 7.43
CA ALA A 56 -6.17 12.44 6.80
C ALA A 56 -5.00 11.75 6.11
N GLN A 57 -4.40 10.76 6.77
CA GLN A 57 -3.31 9.98 6.19
C GLN A 57 -3.77 9.21 4.96
N CYS A 58 -4.95 8.61 5.05
CA CYS A 58 -5.53 7.86 3.93
C CYS A 58 -5.73 8.76 2.72
N ARG A 59 -6.30 9.94 2.92
CA ARG A 59 -6.52 10.91 1.85
C ARG A 59 -5.20 11.36 1.23
N LYS A 60 -4.21 11.63 2.07
CA LYS A 60 -2.89 12.03 1.59
C LYS A 60 -2.25 10.93 0.75
N LEU A 61 -2.29 9.69 1.22
CA LEU A 61 -1.73 8.58 0.48
C LEU A 61 -2.46 8.34 -0.84
N GLN A 62 -3.79 8.42 -0.84
CA GLN A 62 -4.57 8.34 -2.08
C GLN A 62 -4.11 9.37 -3.10
N ASN A 63 -3.95 10.61 -2.67
CA ASN A 63 -3.52 11.69 -3.56
C ASN A 63 -2.11 11.44 -4.11
N GLU A 64 -1.20 11.00 -3.27
CA GLU A 64 0.17 10.70 -3.69
C GLU A 64 0.21 9.58 -4.73
N LEU A 65 -0.50 8.49 -4.47
CA LEU A 65 -0.50 7.34 -5.37
C LEU A 65 -1.20 7.65 -6.68
N CYS A 66 -2.29 8.42 -6.63
CA CYS A 66 -3.01 8.81 -7.85
C CYS A 66 -2.16 9.70 -8.77
N LYS A 67 -1.20 10.45 -8.21
CA LYS A 67 -0.27 11.22 -9.02
C LYS A 67 0.77 10.35 -9.72
N ILE A 68 1.05 9.17 -9.18
CA ILE A 68 2.07 8.28 -9.74
C ILE A 68 1.51 7.41 -10.85
N ILE A 69 0.33 6.84 -10.65
CA ILE A 69 -0.22 5.86 -11.60
C ILE A 69 -0.55 6.51 -12.94
N ASP A 70 -0.53 5.67 -13.97
CA ASP A 70 -1.13 5.99 -15.26
C ASP A 70 -2.52 5.40 -15.27
N PRO A 71 -3.59 6.22 -15.22
CA PRO A 71 -4.94 5.68 -15.07
C PRO A 71 -5.43 4.87 -16.26
N GLU A 72 -4.75 4.96 -17.40
CA GLU A 72 -5.10 4.17 -18.58
C GLU A 72 -4.39 2.81 -18.61
N LYS A 73 -3.33 2.65 -17.82
CA LYS A 73 -2.49 1.44 -17.86
C LYS A 73 -2.45 0.70 -16.55
N ASP A 74 -2.70 1.38 -15.44
CA ASP A 74 -2.48 0.87 -14.11
C ASP A 74 -3.79 0.79 -13.35
N SER A 75 -3.81 -0.07 -12.32
CA SER A 75 -4.95 -0.21 -11.40
C SER A 75 -4.48 0.00 -9.98
N LEU A 76 -5.29 0.69 -9.18
CA LEU A 76 -5.01 0.97 -7.77
C LEU A 76 -6.32 0.80 -7.00
N ARG A 77 -6.29 0.01 -5.92
CA ARG A 77 -7.47 -0.23 -5.10
C ARG A 77 -7.17 -0.03 -3.63
N PHE A 78 -8.14 0.56 -2.94
CA PHE A 78 -8.12 0.69 -1.49
C PHE A 78 -9.31 -0.09 -0.95
N TYR A 79 -9.03 -1.03 -0.05
CA TYR A 79 -10.06 -1.79 0.65
C TYR A 79 -10.08 -1.31 2.10
N TYR A 80 -11.23 -0.83 2.55
CA TYR A 80 -11.37 -0.28 3.89
C TYR A 80 -11.93 -1.35 4.82
N LEU A 81 -11.10 -1.85 5.73
CA LEU A 81 -11.47 -2.91 6.65
C LEU A 81 -11.93 -2.39 8.01
N GLY A 82 -11.88 -1.09 8.20
CA GLY A 82 -12.45 -0.43 9.35
C GLY A 82 -11.53 -0.40 10.56
N LYS A 83 -12.09 0.02 11.68
CA LYS A 83 -11.34 0.21 12.92
C LYS A 83 -11.31 -1.05 13.79
N LYS A 84 -12.25 -1.97 13.59
CA LYS A 84 -12.31 -3.26 14.29
C LYS A 84 -11.85 -4.35 13.36
N TYR A 85 -10.54 -4.51 13.25
CA TYR A 85 -9.94 -5.35 12.21
C TYR A 85 -9.26 -6.61 12.73
N GLU A 86 -9.24 -6.87 14.05
CA GLU A 86 -8.48 -7.97 14.63
C GLU A 86 -8.89 -9.33 14.06
N ASN A 87 -10.17 -9.50 13.73
CA ASN A 87 -10.70 -10.77 13.21
C ASN A 87 -10.87 -10.77 11.70
N LYS A 88 -10.33 -9.78 11.00
CA LYS A 88 -10.52 -9.65 9.54
C LYS A 88 -9.34 -10.15 8.73
N ILE A 89 -8.25 -10.51 9.41
CA ILE A 89 -7.07 -11.07 8.75
C ILE A 89 -6.71 -12.35 9.46
N GLU A 90 -6.60 -13.43 8.68
CA GLU A 90 -6.04 -14.68 9.14
C GLU A 90 -4.88 -15.02 8.21
N HIS A 91 -3.73 -15.35 8.80
CA HIS A 91 -2.54 -15.70 8.02
C HIS A 91 -2.23 -17.18 8.22
N PHE A 92 -1.97 -17.85 7.11
CA PHE A 92 -1.57 -19.25 7.09
C PHE A 92 -0.27 -19.38 6.29
N GLY A 93 0.66 -20.16 6.81
CA GLY A 93 1.91 -20.42 6.13
C GLY A 93 3.04 -19.53 6.59
N CYS A 94 4.04 -19.36 5.75
CA CYS A 94 5.24 -18.61 6.10
C CYS A 94 4.96 -17.12 6.15
N LYS A 95 5.48 -16.47 7.20
CA LYS A 95 5.44 -15.02 7.29
C LYS A 95 6.66 -14.49 6.53
N GLN A 96 6.42 -13.76 5.44
CA GLN A 96 7.47 -13.14 4.67
C GLN A 96 7.65 -11.69 5.08
N THR A 97 8.91 -11.26 5.17
CA THR A 97 9.25 -9.88 5.42
C THR A 97 9.99 -9.34 4.20
N TYR A 98 9.50 -8.23 3.68
CA TYR A 98 10.12 -7.55 2.55
C TYR A 98 10.84 -6.31 3.05
N LEU A 99 12.11 -6.17 2.68
CA LEU A 99 12.90 -4.99 3.01
C LEU A 99 12.71 -3.95 1.90
N PRO A 100 12.51 -2.68 2.25
CA PRO A 100 12.23 -1.65 1.24
C PRO A 100 13.32 -1.50 0.19
N GLU A 101 14.57 -1.72 0.57
CA GLU A 101 15.73 -1.57 -0.31
C GLU A 101 16.04 -2.82 -1.12
N GLU A 102 15.36 -3.94 -0.88
CA GLU A 102 15.59 -5.13 -1.66
C GLU A 102 14.96 -5.00 -3.04
N PRO A 103 15.66 -5.44 -4.09
CA PRO A 103 15.04 -5.50 -5.41
C PRO A 103 13.88 -6.47 -5.40
N MET A 104 12.75 -6.01 -5.87
CA MET A 104 11.54 -6.83 -5.97
C MET A 104 11.35 -7.26 -7.41
N ILE A 105 11.23 -8.57 -7.60
CA ILE A 105 10.89 -9.14 -8.90
C ILE A 105 9.39 -9.36 -8.90
N LEU A 106 8.72 -8.56 -9.68
CA LEU A 106 7.27 -8.57 -9.73
C LEU A 106 6.78 -9.11 -11.06
#